data_270f5215965acee15313264923271018
#
_entry.id   270f5215965acee15313264923271018
#
_cell.length_a   1.000
_cell.length_b   1.000
_cell.length_c   1.000
_cell.angle_alpha   90.00
_cell.angle_beta   90.00
_cell.angle_gamma   90.00
#
_symmetry.space_group_name_H-M   'P 1'
#
loop_
_entity.id
_entity.type
_entity.pdbx_description
1 polymer ?
#
loop_
_entity_poly.entity_id
_entity_poly.type
_entity_poly.pdbx_seq_one_letter_code
_entity_poly.pdbx_strand_id
1 'polypeptide(L)'
;MIHYSEYTLRNGLRVVANRDRLSALAAVNMLYGVGARNEAPERTGFAHLFEHLMFRGTKLVPDFDMPVQVACGENNAFTNNDYTDYYMTLPKDNIETALWLEADRMTGLDISPEALETEKRVVIEEYKQRYLNQPYGDQGMLLRSLAYTLHPYRWATIGLTPDHVARATI
;
A
#
# COMPACT_ATOMS: atom_id res chain seq x y z
N MET A 1 -6.18 -13.96 -25.51
CA MET A 1 -5.07 -12.98 -25.34
C MET A 1 -5.70 -11.68 -24.85
N ILE A 2 -5.16 -11.08 -23.79
CA ILE A 2 -5.63 -9.79 -23.27
C ILE A 2 -5.05 -8.70 -24.19
N HIS A 3 -5.90 -7.87 -24.77
CA HIS A 3 -5.49 -6.71 -25.55
C HIS A 3 -5.41 -5.49 -24.63
N TYR A 4 -4.28 -4.83 -24.61
CA TYR A 4 -4.06 -3.62 -23.82
C TYR A 4 -3.35 -2.55 -24.63
N SER A 5 -3.49 -1.32 -24.21
CA SER A 5 -2.73 -0.16 -24.69
C SER A 5 -1.75 0.27 -23.61
N GLU A 6 -0.57 0.74 -24.01
CA GLU A 6 0.48 1.20 -23.11
C GLU A 6 0.91 2.61 -23.48
N TYR A 7 1.09 3.45 -22.47
CA TYR A 7 1.51 4.84 -22.59
C TYR A 7 2.54 5.16 -21.52
N THR A 8 3.46 6.06 -21.85
CA THR A 8 4.33 6.68 -20.86
C THR A 8 4.05 8.18 -20.85
N LEU A 9 3.64 8.71 -19.72
CA LEU A 9 3.37 10.13 -19.54
C LEU A 9 4.68 10.92 -19.50
N ARG A 10 4.60 12.26 -19.64
CA ARG A 10 5.78 13.14 -19.65
C ARG A 10 6.59 13.10 -18.33
N ASN A 11 5.94 12.79 -17.22
CA ASN A 11 6.55 12.62 -15.91
C ASN A 11 7.15 11.22 -15.68
N GLY A 12 7.12 10.33 -16.68
CA GLY A 12 7.65 8.97 -16.59
C GLY A 12 6.65 7.92 -16.10
N LEU A 13 5.43 8.31 -15.71
CA LEU A 13 4.40 7.35 -15.29
C LEU A 13 4.01 6.45 -16.48
N ARG A 14 4.15 5.14 -16.26
CA ARG A 14 3.71 4.12 -17.22
C ARG A 14 2.25 3.77 -16.97
N VAL A 15 1.43 3.86 -17.99
CA VAL A 15 0.00 3.57 -17.96
C VAL A 15 -0.28 2.38 -18.85
N VAL A 16 -0.95 1.38 -18.31
CA VAL A 16 -1.45 0.20 -19.06
C VAL A 16 -2.97 0.19 -18.95
N ALA A 17 -3.66 0.20 -20.08
CA ALA A 17 -5.11 0.22 -20.13
C ALA A 17 -5.65 -0.97 -20.94
N ASN A 18 -6.57 -1.71 -20.35
CA ASN A 18 -7.36 -2.75 -21.01
C ASN A 18 -8.83 -2.35 -21.01
N ARG A 19 -9.49 -2.50 -22.13
CA ARG A 19 -10.94 -2.25 -22.25
C ARG A 19 -11.71 -3.56 -22.29
N ASP A 20 -12.46 -3.82 -21.23
CA ASP A 20 -13.51 -4.84 -21.21
C ASP A 20 -14.87 -4.20 -21.51
N ARG A 21 -15.51 -4.65 -22.60
CA ARG A 21 -16.83 -4.15 -23.02
C ARG A 21 -17.98 -4.84 -22.32
N LEU A 22 -17.73 -5.94 -21.65
CA LEU A 22 -18.74 -6.76 -20.97
C LEU A 22 -18.95 -6.33 -19.51
N SER A 23 -17.98 -5.61 -18.93
CA SER A 23 -18.05 -5.12 -17.54
C SER A 23 -18.69 -3.74 -17.44
N ALA A 24 -19.52 -3.56 -16.44
CA ALA A 24 -20.02 -2.25 -16.01
C ALA A 24 -19.07 -1.58 -14.98
N LEU A 25 -18.04 -2.29 -14.52
CA LEU A 25 -17.07 -1.81 -13.57
C LEU A 25 -15.78 -1.40 -14.25
N ALA A 26 -15.07 -0.48 -13.63
CA ALA A 26 -13.68 -0.14 -13.92
C ALA A 26 -12.83 -0.49 -12.71
N ALA A 27 -11.63 -1.00 -12.94
CA ALA A 27 -10.61 -1.16 -11.92
C ALA A 27 -9.45 -0.20 -12.22
N VAL A 28 -9.02 0.56 -11.25
CA VAL A 28 -7.83 1.40 -11.28
C VAL A 28 -6.83 0.80 -10.32
N ASN A 29 -5.62 0.54 -10.79
CA ASN A 29 -4.55 -0.05 -10.02
C ASN A 29 -3.31 0.84 -10.11
N MET A 30 -2.76 1.22 -8.97
CA MET A 30 -1.57 2.07 -8.85
C MET A 30 -0.47 1.30 -8.15
N LEU A 31 0.55 0.92 -8.92
CA LEU A 31 1.66 0.11 -8.44
C LEU A 31 2.90 0.97 -8.21
N TYR A 32 3.38 0.98 -6.97
CA TYR A 32 4.64 1.60 -6.57
C TYR A 32 5.73 0.54 -6.48
N GLY A 33 6.82 0.69 -7.23
CA GLY A 33 7.96 -0.23 -7.24
C GLY A 33 8.82 -0.17 -5.98
N VAL A 34 8.18 -0.04 -4.82
CA VAL A 34 8.78 0.02 -3.48
C VAL A 34 8.07 -0.97 -2.58
N GLY A 35 8.84 -1.86 -1.95
CA GLY A 35 8.36 -2.85 -1.00
C GLY A 35 9.39 -3.11 0.10
N ALA A 36 9.16 -4.14 0.90
CA ALA A 36 10.01 -4.42 2.07
C ALA A 36 11.49 -4.64 1.73
N ARG A 37 11.82 -5.08 0.52
CA ARG A 37 13.24 -5.24 0.09
C ARG A 37 14.02 -3.94 0.01
N ASN A 38 13.33 -2.81 -0.10
CA ASN A 38 13.95 -1.48 -0.22
C ASN A 38 14.29 -0.86 1.14
N GLU A 39 13.92 -1.53 2.23
CA GLU A 39 14.12 -1.09 3.60
C GLU A 39 15.56 -1.38 4.08
N ALA A 40 16.04 -0.58 5.01
CA ALA A 40 17.27 -0.86 5.74
C ALA A 40 16.98 -1.89 6.86
N PRO A 41 17.94 -2.78 7.19
CA PRO A 41 17.76 -3.80 8.23
C PRO A 41 17.38 -3.25 9.61
N GLU A 42 17.74 -1.99 9.88
CA GLU A 42 17.46 -1.28 11.15
C GLU A 42 16.13 -0.52 11.12
N ARG A 43 15.45 -0.49 9.96
CA ARG A 43 14.21 0.25 9.71
C ARG A 43 13.28 -0.55 8.81
N THR A 44 12.80 -1.67 9.31
CA THR A 44 11.89 -2.56 8.58
C THR A 44 10.43 -2.32 8.95
N GLY A 45 9.50 -2.63 8.05
CA GLY A 45 8.07 -2.41 8.21
C GLY A 45 7.59 -1.03 7.74
N PHE A 46 8.49 -0.20 7.18
CA PHE A 46 8.15 1.15 6.74
C PHE A 46 7.33 1.16 5.45
N ALA A 47 7.58 0.25 4.52
CA ALA A 47 6.77 0.14 3.30
C ALA A 47 5.31 -0.16 3.64
N HIS A 48 5.07 -1.06 4.57
CA HIS A 48 3.73 -1.39 5.08
C HIS A 48 3.12 -0.25 5.90
N LEU A 49 3.89 0.43 6.74
CA LEU A 49 3.42 1.63 7.44
C LEU A 49 3.00 2.73 6.45
N PHE A 50 3.75 2.92 5.38
CA PHE A 50 3.40 3.87 4.33
C PHE A 50 2.13 3.48 3.58
N GLU A 51 1.88 2.18 3.37
CA GLU A 51 0.61 1.69 2.83
C GLU A 51 -0.56 2.23 3.67
N HIS A 52 -0.50 2.09 5.00
CA HIS A 52 -1.53 2.62 5.91
C HIS A 52 -1.65 4.14 5.83
N LEU A 53 -0.53 4.85 5.83
CA LEU A 53 -0.52 6.31 5.78
C LEU A 53 -1.13 6.87 4.49
N MET A 54 -1.03 6.14 3.38
CA MET A 54 -1.61 6.53 2.09
C MET A 54 -3.14 6.62 2.11
N PHE A 55 -3.82 6.00 3.06
CA PHE A 55 -5.26 6.09 3.26
C PHE A 55 -5.69 7.25 4.17
N ARG A 56 -4.72 7.96 4.78
CA ARG A 56 -5.03 9.11 5.65
C ARG A 56 -5.46 10.36 4.90
N GLY A 57 -5.29 10.34 3.58
CA GLY A 57 -5.73 11.44 2.72
C GLY A 57 -4.71 12.55 2.54
N THR A 58 -5.18 13.62 1.96
CA THR A 58 -4.44 14.82 1.61
C THR A 58 -5.13 16.06 2.19
N LYS A 59 -4.57 17.24 1.98
CA LYS A 59 -5.23 18.50 2.36
C LYS A 59 -6.53 18.74 1.61
N LEU A 60 -6.64 18.26 0.36
CA LEU A 60 -7.87 18.40 -0.43
C LEU A 60 -8.88 17.29 -0.11
N VAL A 61 -8.41 16.11 0.19
CA VAL A 61 -9.21 14.93 0.48
C VAL A 61 -8.79 14.34 1.83
N PRO A 62 -9.29 14.93 2.96
CA PRO A 62 -8.89 14.47 4.30
C PRO A 62 -9.34 13.04 4.65
N ASP A 63 -10.38 12.55 3.98
CA ASP A 63 -10.89 11.18 4.10
C ASP A 63 -10.91 10.55 2.71
N PHE A 64 -9.97 9.64 2.48
CA PHE A 64 -9.79 9.00 1.17
C PHE A 64 -10.96 8.06 0.83
N ASP A 65 -11.54 7.40 1.80
CA ASP A 65 -12.62 6.43 1.60
C ASP A 65 -13.96 7.07 1.23
N MET A 66 -14.25 8.25 1.74
CA MET A 66 -15.52 8.94 1.53
C MET A 66 -15.83 9.14 0.03
N PRO A 67 -14.98 9.74 -0.81
CA PRO A 67 -15.25 9.89 -2.23
C PRO A 67 -15.40 8.55 -2.96
N VAL A 68 -14.66 7.53 -2.57
CA VAL A 68 -14.78 6.18 -3.15
C VAL A 68 -16.15 5.59 -2.86
N GLN A 69 -16.61 5.68 -1.61
CA GLN A 69 -17.95 5.21 -1.21
C GLN A 69 -19.07 5.97 -1.91
N VAL A 70 -18.96 7.30 -2.04
CA VAL A 70 -19.93 8.13 -2.79
C VAL A 70 -19.97 7.73 -4.27
N ALA A 71 -18.83 7.35 -4.83
CA ALA A 71 -18.73 6.83 -6.20
C ALA A 71 -19.19 5.36 -6.34
N CYS A 72 -19.76 4.76 -5.28
CA CYS A 72 -20.14 3.34 -5.20
C CYS A 72 -18.97 2.39 -5.49
N GLY A 73 -17.77 2.77 -5.07
CA GLY A 73 -16.55 2.00 -5.23
C GLY A 73 -16.10 1.34 -3.93
N GLU A 74 -15.11 0.49 -4.08
CA GLU A 74 -14.31 -0.10 -3.02
C GLU A 74 -12.83 0.11 -3.33
N ASN A 75 -12.00 0.21 -2.31
CA ASN A 75 -10.57 0.31 -2.43
C ASN A 75 -9.86 -0.66 -1.47
N ASN A 76 -8.63 -1.00 -1.80
CA ASN A 76 -7.75 -1.73 -0.90
C ASN A 76 -6.30 -1.55 -1.35
N ALA A 77 -5.36 -2.08 -0.56
CA ALA A 77 -3.95 -2.12 -0.89
C ALA A 77 -3.28 -3.37 -0.32
N PHE A 78 -2.08 -3.63 -0.78
CA PHE A 78 -1.17 -4.57 -0.14
C PHE A 78 0.28 -4.23 -0.42
N THR A 79 1.14 -4.53 0.53
CA THR A 79 2.60 -4.44 0.39
C THR A 79 3.19 -5.85 0.37
N ASN A 80 4.12 -6.08 -0.56
CA ASN A 80 4.95 -7.28 -0.56
C ASN A 80 6.44 -6.91 -0.50
N ASN A 81 7.31 -7.86 -0.81
CA ASN A 81 8.74 -7.60 -0.77
C ASN A 81 9.20 -6.60 -1.85
N ASP A 82 8.54 -6.54 -3.00
CA ASP A 82 8.99 -5.86 -4.20
C ASP A 82 8.24 -4.58 -4.52
N TYR A 83 6.96 -4.50 -4.16
CA TYR A 83 6.10 -3.37 -4.48
C TYR A 83 4.96 -3.21 -3.50
N THR A 84 4.35 -2.03 -3.51
CA THR A 84 3.09 -1.70 -2.85
C THR A 84 2.07 -1.37 -3.90
N ASP A 85 0.90 -1.96 -3.81
CA ASP A 85 -0.18 -1.88 -4.79
C ASP A 85 -1.44 -1.33 -4.15
N TYR A 86 -2.02 -0.29 -4.77
CA TYR A 86 -3.30 0.31 -4.37
C TYR A 86 -4.28 0.10 -5.50
N TYR A 87 -5.48 -0.35 -5.19
CA TYR A 87 -6.48 -0.57 -6.21
C TYR A 87 -7.87 -0.15 -5.77
N MET A 88 -8.64 0.30 -6.76
CA MET A 88 -10.04 0.68 -6.61
C MET A 88 -10.87 0.00 -7.68
N THR A 89 -12.08 -0.43 -7.30
CA THR A 89 -13.09 -0.94 -8.21
C THR A 89 -14.36 -0.12 -8.03
N LEU A 90 -14.90 0.42 -9.11
CA LEU A 90 -16.07 1.29 -9.08
C LEU A 90 -16.85 1.20 -10.40
N PRO A 91 -18.12 1.68 -10.46
CA PRO A 91 -18.82 1.80 -11.72
C PRO A 91 -18.01 2.60 -12.75
N LYS A 92 -17.92 2.10 -13.96
CA LYS A 92 -17.08 2.69 -15.02
C LYS A 92 -17.33 4.18 -15.29
N ASP A 93 -18.57 4.64 -15.07
CA ASP A 93 -18.94 6.03 -15.28
C ASP A 93 -18.35 6.97 -14.23
N ASN A 94 -17.82 6.42 -13.13
CA ASN A 94 -17.18 7.14 -12.04
C ASN A 94 -15.64 7.00 -12.04
N ILE A 95 -15.04 6.46 -13.09
CA ILE A 95 -13.57 6.21 -13.18
C ILE A 95 -12.75 7.48 -12.92
N GLU A 96 -13.26 8.64 -13.29
CA GLU A 96 -12.58 9.92 -13.07
C GLU A 96 -12.34 10.20 -11.59
N THR A 97 -13.24 9.75 -10.69
CA THR A 97 -13.05 9.86 -9.25
C THR A 97 -11.79 9.10 -8.79
N ALA A 98 -11.61 7.87 -9.26
CA ALA A 98 -10.44 7.09 -8.90
C ALA A 98 -9.15 7.71 -9.43
N LEU A 99 -9.13 8.17 -10.68
CA LEU A 99 -7.96 8.83 -11.28
C LEU A 99 -7.63 10.15 -10.58
N TRP A 100 -8.64 10.90 -10.18
CA TRP A 100 -8.46 12.14 -9.43
C TRP A 100 -7.86 11.88 -8.03
N LEU A 101 -8.39 10.90 -7.31
CA LEU A 101 -7.90 10.52 -5.98
C LEU A 101 -6.43 10.07 -6.03
N GLU A 102 -6.08 9.23 -7.00
CA GLU A 102 -4.69 8.78 -7.19
C GLU A 102 -3.76 9.94 -7.56
N ALA A 103 -4.21 10.84 -8.44
CA ALA A 103 -3.43 12.01 -8.80
C ALA A 103 -3.22 12.96 -7.61
N ASP A 104 -4.25 13.14 -6.77
CA ASP A 104 -4.18 14.02 -5.61
C ASP A 104 -3.20 13.47 -4.56
N ARG A 105 -3.31 12.20 -4.17
CA ARG A 105 -2.37 11.63 -3.19
C ARG A 105 -0.92 11.54 -3.66
N MET A 106 -0.66 11.50 -4.99
CA MET A 106 0.68 11.62 -5.54
C MET A 106 1.28 13.02 -5.38
N THR A 107 0.47 14.05 -5.22
CA THR A 107 0.97 15.42 -5.01
C THR A 107 1.42 15.67 -3.59
N GLY A 108 0.93 14.91 -2.62
CA GLY A 108 1.34 14.97 -1.23
C GLY A 108 0.27 14.50 -0.26
N LEU A 109 0.71 13.78 0.75
CA LEU A 109 -0.12 13.30 1.86
C LEU A 109 -0.16 14.36 2.97
N ASP A 110 -1.27 14.42 3.70
CA ASP A 110 -1.35 15.22 4.93
C ASP A 110 -1.07 14.34 6.16
N ILE A 111 0.22 14.04 6.36
CA ILE A 111 0.65 13.19 7.48
C ILE A 111 0.91 14.08 8.69
N SER A 112 -0.06 14.18 9.60
CA SER A 112 0.16 14.81 10.89
C SER A 112 0.90 13.88 11.86
N PRO A 113 1.55 14.41 12.91
CA PRO A 113 2.13 13.61 13.99
C PRO A 113 1.11 12.64 14.61
N GLU A 114 -0.13 13.07 14.80
CA GLU A 114 -1.21 12.25 15.37
C GLU A 114 -1.61 11.11 14.42
N ALA A 115 -1.66 11.38 13.11
CA ALA A 115 -1.94 10.37 12.10
C ALA A 115 -0.84 9.31 12.10
N LEU A 116 0.43 9.72 12.10
CA LEU A 116 1.56 8.79 12.19
C LEU A 116 1.50 7.93 13.45
N GLU A 117 1.29 8.55 14.64
CA GLU A 117 1.21 7.79 15.90
C GLU A 117 0.02 6.83 15.94
N THR A 118 -1.06 7.16 15.24
CA THR A 118 -2.21 6.27 15.12
C THR A 118 -1.89 5.06 14.26
N GLU A 119 -1.31 5.26 13.08
CA GLU A 119 -0.96 4.15 12.18
C GLU A 119 0.16 3.27 12.75
N LYS A 120 1.13 3.84 13.44
CA LYS A 120 2.14 3.06 14.18
C LYS A 120 1.47 2.08 15.15
N ARG A 121 0.48 2.52 15.92
CA ARG A 121 -0.26 1.64 16.85
C ARG A 121 -1.03 0.55 16.12
N VAL A 122 -1.69 0.88 15.00
CA VAL A 122 -2.44 -0.09 14.18
C VAL A 122 -1.49 -1.17 13.66
N VAL A 123 -0.38 -0.78 13.03
CA VAL A 123 0.61 -1.74 12.47
C VAL A 123 1.25 -2.60 13.58
N ILE A 124 1.54 -2.01 14.75
CA ILE A 124 2.09 -2.76 15.89
C ILE A 124 1.07 -3.79 16.41
N GLU A 125 -0.19 -3.43 16.51
CA GLU A 125 -1.24 -4.39 16.94
C GLU A 125 -1.47 -5.48 15.88
N GLU A 126 -1.41 -5.15 14.61
CA GLU A 126 -1.46 -6.12 13.51
C GLU A 126 -0.29 -7.11 13.59
N TYR A 127 0.94 -6.62 13.87
CA TYR A 127 2.10 -7.47 14.09
C TYR A 127 1.84 -8.47 15.24
N LYS A 128 1.34 -7.98 16.37
CA LYS A 128 1.01 -8.84 17.51
C LYS A 128 -0.03 -9.89 17.14
N GLN A 129 -1.11 -9.47 16.49
CA GLN A 129 -2.19 -10.38 16.09
C GLN A 129 -1.72 -11.47 15.13
N ARG A 130 -0.92 -11.12 14.13
CA ARG A 130 -0.48 -12.06 13.10
C ARG A 130 0.65 -12.99 13.54
N TYR A 131 1.57 -12.49 14.37
CA TYR A 131 2.83 -13.17 14.65
C TYR A 131 3.04 -13.59 16.09
N LEU A 132 2.47 -12.88 17.07
CA LEU A 132 2.70 -13.18 18.49
C LEU A 132 1.50 -13.89 19.15
N ASN A 133 0.29 -13.54 18.77
CA ASN A 133 -0.93 -14.03 19.43
C ASN A 133 -1.54 -15.27 18.77
N GLN A 134 -0.83 -15.86 17.79
CA GLN A 134 -1.28 -17.07 17.11
C GLN A 134 -0.26 -18.19 17.28
N PRO A 135 -0.71 -19.45 17.46
CA PRO A 135 0.19 -20.60 17.41
C PRO A 135 0.94 -20.62 16.06
N TYR A 136 2.26 -20.78 16.13
CA TYR A 136 3.14 -20.80 14.95
C TYR A 136 3.11 -19.53 14.09
N GLY A 137 2.62 -18.39 14.61
CA GLY A 137 2.53 -17.13 13.88
C GLY A 137 3.89 -16.61 13.37
N ASP A 138 4.97 -16.88 14.09
CA ASP A 138 6.34 -16.50 13.77
C ASP A 138 7.06 -17.45 12.78
N GLN A 139 6.45 -18.59 12.43
CA GLN A 139 7.07 -19.61 11.55
C GLN A 139 7.63 -19.01 10.26
N GLY A 140 6.87 -18.15 9.60
CA GLY A 140 7.29 -17.52 8.35
C GLY A 140 8.49 -16.59 8.52
N MET A 141 8.60 -15.91 9.64
CA MET A 141 9.75 -15.04 9.96
C MET A 141 11.01 -15.86 10.23
N LEU A 142 10.89 -16.92 11.02
CA LEU A 142 11.99 -17.84 11.29
C LEU A 142 12.50 -18.50 10.01
N LEU A 143 11.60 -18.98 9.16
CA LEU A 143 11.96 -19.58 7.88
C LEU A 143 12.70 -18.61 6.97
N ARG A 144 12.24 -17.35 6.88
CA ARG A 144 12.91 -16.31 6.08
C ARG A 144 14.33 -16.03 6.56
N SER A 145 14.55 -15.94 7.89
CA SER A 145 15.87 -15.68 8.48
C SER A 145 16.85 -16.83 8.24
N LEU A 146 16.35 -18.07 8.14
CA LEU A 146 17.15 -19.24 7.81
C LEU A 146 17.47 -19.34 6.31
N ALA A 147 16.50 -19.01 5.46
CA ALA A 147 16.62 -19.11 4.01
C ALA A 147 17.48 -17.96 3.42
N TYR A 148 17.40 -16.77 3.99
CA TYR A 148 18.05 -15.56 3.47
C TYR A 148 18.98 -14.94 4.51
N THR A 149 20.28 -15.07 4.35
CA THR A 149 21.27 -14.49 5.26
C THR A 149 21.61 -13.03 4.91
N LEU A 150 21.70 -12.71 3.62
CA LEU A 150 22.07 -11.38 3.12
C LEU A 150 20.95 -10.72 2.31
N HIS A 151 20.12 -11.51 1.64
CA HIS A 151 19.07 -10.99 0.77
C HIS A 151 18.01 -10.25 1.60
N PRO A 152 17.47 -9.10 1.13
CA PRO A 152 16.48 -8.31 1.87
C PRO A 152 15.12 -8.99 2.04
N TYR A 153 14.90 -10.19 1.48
CA TYR A 153 13.72 -11.01 1.76
C TYR A 153 13.75 -11.71 3.13
N ARG A 154 14.80 -11.53 3.90
CA ARG A 154 14.97 -12.13 5.22
C ARG A 154 13.99 -11.61 6.28
N TRP A 155 13.31 -10.49 6.04
CA TRP A 155 12.23 -9.99 6.90
C TRP A 155 10.88 -9.99 6.19
N ALA A 156 9.83 -10.05 7.01
CA ALA A 156 8.45 -9.93 6.55
C ALA A 156 8.12 -8.45 6.22
N THR A 157 7.10 -8.22 5.40
CA THR A 157 6.66 -6.88 5.01
C THR A 157 6.26 -6.00 6.20
N ILE A 158 5.73 -6.61 7.26
CA ILE A 158 5.38 -5.90 8.50
C ILE A 158 6.59 -5.51 9.35
N GLY A 159 7.79 -5.97 8.97
CA GLY A 159 9.06 -5.69 9.66
C GLY A 159 9.59 -6.85 10.49
N LEU A 160 10.85 -6.72 10.94
CA LEU A 160 11.51 -7.67 11.84
C LEU A 160 10.99 -7.57 13.27
N THR A 161 10.68 -6.36 13.71
CA THR A 161 10.27 -6.08 15.08
C THR A 161 9.34 -4.86 15.11
N PRO A 162 8.34 -4.83 15.99
CA PRO A 162 7.47 -3.67 16.18
C PRO A 162 8.23 -2.39 16.56
N ASP A 163 9.39 -2.53 17.20
CA ASP A 163 10.23 -1.40 17.63
C ASP A 163 10.71 -0.54 16.44
N HIS A 164 10.90 -1.14 15.27
CA HIS A 164 11.30 -0.38 14.09
C HIS A 164 10.20 0.59 13.68
N VAL A 165 8.96 0.13 13.62
CA VAL A 165 7.78 0.97 13.33
C VAL A 165 7.55 2.00 14.43
N ALA A 166 7.72 1.61 15.70
CA ALA A 166 7.57 2.52 16.84
C ALA A 166 8.49 3.74 16.76
N ARG A 167 9.68 3.60 16.16
CA ARG A 167 10.68 4.68 16.00
C ARG A 167 10.46 5.55 14.77
N ALA A 168 9.44 5.30 13.96
CA ALA A 168 9.14 6.14 12.80
C ALA A 168 8.85 7.59 13.24
N THR A 169 9.43 8.55 12.52
CA THR A 169 9.23 9.99 12.71
C THR A 169 8.97 10.66 11.37
N ILE A 170 8.27 11.80 11.40
CA ILE A 170 8.10 12.69 10.24
C ILE A 170 9.44 13.39 9.97
#